data_de17852f30f3f9104e1752e0c1952dbd
#
_entry.id   de17852f30f3f9104e1752e0c1952dbd
#
_cell.length_a   1.000
_cell.length_b   1.000
_cell.length_c   1.000
_cell.angle_alpha   90.00
_cell.angle_beta   90.00
_cell.angle_gamma   90.00
#
_symmetry.space_group_name_H-M   'P 1'
#
loop_
_entity.id
_entity.type
_entity.pdbx_description
1 polymer ?
#
loop_
_entity_poly.entity_id
_entity_poly.type
_entity_poly.pdbx_seq_one_letter_code
_entity_poly.pdbx_strand_id
1 'polypeptide(L)'
;MNYYDPLQKKDVMRTASIYADSIEIPDTRKKFGEYQFSVQTVSPTGDKSAVQTISKVSEPALPTFVSTQIALTAADLSTNAQEPTEGPIANLLDGNTGTFFHTAWSVNIPAPHWMQVNLKEEITGSYKFYYAPRNNGSNKPTDFDLMGSTDGTNWFLIRNFTKDADGLPVTSTGTFTSEIYDAPQPFSQIRMVVNATNTSSIFWTMSEFKFYSVSVTDPEAADE
;
A
#
# COMPACT_ATOMS: atom_id res chain seq x y z
N MET A 1 -8.07 -42.51 7.13
CA MET A 1 -6.94 -41.64 6.75
C MET A 1 -6.18 -41.25 8.00
N ASN A 2 -4.87 -41.33 7.98
CA ASN A 2 -3.99 -40.78 9.02
C ASN A 2 -3.15 -39.66 8.44
N TYR A 3 -2.87 -38.67 9.22
CA TYR A 3 -1.92 -37.59 8.89
C TYR A 3 -1.20 -37.11 10.15
N TYR A 4 0.01 -36.59 9.98
CA TYR A 4 0.76 -35.94 11.03
C TYR A 4 0.34 -34.47 11.14
N ASP A 5 -0.11 -34.03 12.33
CA ASP A 5 -0.44 -32.64 12.63
C ASP A 5 0.84 -31.91 13.12
N PRO A 6 1.38 -30.97 12.34
CA PRO A 6 2.67 -30.32 12.67
C PRO A 6 2.59 -29.42 13.90
N LEU A 7 1.41 -28.88 14.24
CA LEU A 7 1.23 -28.07 15.46
C LEU A 7 1.14 -28.94 16.71
N GLN A 8 0.33 -29.99 16.65
CA GLN A 8 0.14 -30.90 17.77
C GLN A 8 1.29 -31.92 17.91
N LYS A 9 2.18 -31.97 16.88
CA LYS A 9 3.30 -32.92 16.78
C LYS A 9 2.89 -34.37 17.04
N LYS A 10 1.74 -34.78 16.49
CA LYS A 10 1.20 -36.12 16.65
C LYS A 10 0.43 -36.58 15.41
N ASP A 11 0.29 -37.90 15.28
CA ASP A 11 -0.58 -38.50 14.27
C ASP A 11 -2.05 -38.35 14.65
N VAL A 12 -2.85 -37.97 13.68
CA VAL A 12 -4.30 -37.83 13.78
C VAL A 12 -4.98 -38.79 12.81
N MET A 13 -5.95 -39.55 13.30
CA MET A 13 -6.78 -40.44 12.48
C MET A 13 -8.14 -39.80 12.22
N ARG A 14 -8.56 -39.85 10.96
CA ARG A 14 -9.91 -39.47 10.52
C ARG A 14 -10.56 -40.63 9.79
N THR A 15 -11.83 -40.85 10.05
CA THR A 15 -12.64 -41.83 9.36
C THR A 15 -13.74 -41.14 8.58
N ALA A 16 -14.09 -41.68 7.43
CA ALA A 16 -15.22 -41.25 6.61
C ALA A 16 -16.09 -42.44 6.21
N SER A 17 -17.36 -42.19 5.86
CA SER A 17 -18.25 -43.17 5.31
C SER A 17 -17.70 -43.70 3.98
N ILE A 18 -18.03 -44.96 3.65
CA ILE A 18 -17.75 -45.57 2.33
C ILE A 18 -18.42 -44.83 1.16
N TYR A 19 -19.40 -43.96 1.47
CA TYR A 19 -20.09 -43.14 0.48
C TYR A 19 -19.48 -41.74 0.34
N ALA A 20 -18.46 -41.40 1.15
CA ALA A 20 -17.76 -40.15 1.02
C ALA A 20 -16.63 -40.29 0.00
N ASP A 21 -16.58 -39.34 -0.92
CA ASP A 21 -15.52 -39.20 -1.94
C ASP A 21 -14.39 -38.27 -1.49
N SER A 22 -14.58 -37.60 -0.34
CA SER A 22 -13.64 -36.68 0.25
C SER A 22 -13.58 -36.78 1.77
N ILE A 23 -12.45 -36.37 2.34
CA ILE A 23 -12.26 -36.22 3.79
C ILE A 23 -11.71 -34.82 4.02
N GLU A 24 -12.46 -34.00 4.75
CA GLU A 24 -12.05 -32.68 5.12
C GLU A 24 -11.19 -32.69 6.39
N ILE A 25 -10.14 -31.90 6.39
CA ILE A 25 -9.30 -31.63 7.56
C ILE A 25 -9.60 -30.20 7.97
N PRO A 26 -10.41 -29.97 9.03
CA PRO A 26 -10.73 -28.61 9.50
C PRO A 26 -9.52 -27.96 10.15
N ASP A 27 -9.60 -26.65 10.31
CA ASP A 27 -8.64 -25.83 11.07
C ASP A 27 -7.18 -25.97 10.59
N THR A 28 -6.98 -26.16 9.27
CA THR A 28 -5.63 -26.19 8.69
C THR A 28 -5.05 -24.78 8.50
N ARG A 29 -5.85 -23.72 8.67
CA ARG A 29 -5.35 -22.36 8.79
C ARG A 29 -4.36 -22.29 9.96
N LYS A 30 -3.25 -21.55 9.76
CA LYS A 30 -2.17 -21.43 10.75
C LYS A 30 -1.45 -22.76 11.11
N LYS A 31 -1.75 -23.84 10.39
CA LYS A 31 -1.10 -25.16 10.54
C LYS A 31 -0.23 -25.45 9.33
N PHE A 32 0.87 -24.69 9.20
CA PHE A 32 1.77 -24.80 8.06
C PHE A 32 2.81 -25.89 8.24
N GLY A 33 3.27 -26.44 7.15
CA GLY A 33 4.31 -27.45 7.12
C GLY A 33 3.99 -28.59 6.16
N GLU A 34 4.84 -29.62 6.20
CA GLU A 34 4.64 -30.81 5.37
C GLU A 34 3.66 -31.77 6.05
N TYR A 35 2.60 -32.11 5.31
CA TYR A 35 1.61 -33.10 5.69
C TYR A 35 1.87 -34.38 4.94
N GLN A 36 1.98 -35.49 5.65
CA GLN A 36 1.97 -36.82 5.09
C GLN A 36 0.63 -37.49 5.40
N PHE A 37 -0.09 -37.83 4.33
CA PHE A 37 -1.38 -38.51 4.42
C PHE A 37 -1.21 -39.98 4.06
N SER A 38 -1.80 -40.86 4.84
CA SER A 38 -1.97 -42.25 4.49
C SER A 38 -3.45 -42.63 4.50
N VAL A 39 -3.90 -43.22 3.41
CA VAL A 39 -5.31 -43.63 3.21
C VAL A 39 -5.39 -45.12 2.98
N GLN A 40 -6.40 -45.72 3.57
CA GLN A 40 -6.66 -47.14 3.50
C GLN A 40 -8.16 -47.36 3.62
N THR A 41 -8.73 -48.25 2.80
CA THR A 41 -10.11 -48.71 2.97
C THR A 41 -10.14 -49.90 3.93
N VAL A 42 -11.26 -50.01 4.67
CA VAL A 42 -11.52 -51.10 5.58
C VAL A 42 -12.87 -51.71 5.24
N SER A 43 -12.91 -53.02 5.02
CA SER A 43 -14.16 -53.77 4.74
C SER A 43 -15.03 -53.88 6.00
N PRO A 44 -16.30 -54.22 5.89
CA PRO A 44 -17.15 -54.50 7.04
C PRO A 44 -16.63 -55.67 7.91
N THR A 45 -15.83 -56.57 7.34
CA THR A 45 -15.19 -57.69 8.05
C THR A 45 -13.84 -57.34 8.68
N GLY A 46 -13.37 -56.05 8.49
CA GLY A 46 -12.11 -55.58 9.06
C GLY A 46 -10.89 -55.75 8.16
N ASP A 47 -11.05 -56.30 6.94
CA ASP A 47 -9.97 -56.43 5.98
C ASP A 47 -9.54 -55.07 5.47
N LYS A 48 -8.23 -54.86 5.34
CA LYS A 48 -7.65 -53.58 4.95
C LYS A 48 -7.01 -53.63 3.57
N SER A 49 -7.23 -52.60 2.76
CA SER A 49 -6.52 -52.43 1.50
C SER A 49 -5.06 -52.09 1.71
N ALA A 50 -4.26 -52.09 0.64
CA ALA A 50 -2.94 -51.48 0.66
C ALA A 50 -3.04 -49.97 1.04
N VAL A 51 -2.06 -49.50 1.80
CA VAL A 51 -1.97 -48.10 2.19
C VAL A 51 -1.49 -47.24 1.01
N GLN A 52 -2.20 -46.17 0.72
CA GLN A 52 -1.76 -45.15 -0.21
C GLN A 52 -1.25 -43.93 0.58
N THR A 53 -0.11 -43.41 0.21
CA THR A 53 0.51 -42.25 0.86
C THR A 53 0.70 -41.09 -0.12
N ILE A 54 0.51 -39.86 0.37
CA ILE A 54 0.77 -38.63 -0.35
C ILE A 54 1.29 -37.57 0.62
N SER A 55 2.30 -36.80 0.19
CA SER A 55 2.77 -35.63 0.91
C SER A 55 2.33 -34.36 0.22
N LYS A 56 1.96 -33.35 1.00
CA LYS A 56 1.63 -32.00 0.57
C LYS A 56 2.19 -30.99 1.56
N VAL A 57 2.64 -29.85 1.03
CA VAL A 57 3.07 -28.73 1.85
C VAL A 57 1.91 -27.74 1.94
N SER A 58 1.62 -27.30 3.16
CA SER A 58 0.73 -26.16 3.44
C SER A 58 1.58 -24.95 3.75
N GLU A 59 1.38 -23.88 2.98
CA GLU A 59 2.08 -22.61 3.14
C GLU A 59 1.09 -21.52 3.57
N PRO A 60 1.57 -20.47 4.29
CA PRO A 60 0.75 -19.32 4.61
C PRO A 60 0.15 -18.70 3.34
N ALA A 61 -1.12 -18.36 3.39
CA ALA A 61 -1.71 -17.56 2.33
C ALA A 61 -1.18 -16.13 2.43
N LEU A 62 -0.70 -15.59 1.31
CA LEU A 62 -0.19 -14.23 1.27
C LEU A 62 -1.35 -13.23 1.34
N PRO A 63 -1.17 -12.09 2.04
CA PRO A 63 -2.14 -11.01 2.04
C PRO A 63 -2.31 -10.43 0.63
N THR A 64 -3.51 -10.01 0.30
CA THR A 64 -3.83 -9.32 -0.94
C THR A 64 -4.06 -7.85 -0.68
N PHE A 65 -3.60 -6.99 -1.61
CA PHE A 65 -3.68 -5.54 -1.51
C PHE A 65 -4.52 -4.99 -2.66
N VAL A 66 -5.57 -4.24 -2.33
CA VAL A 66 -6.40 -3.54 -3.32
C VAL A 66 -6.26 -2.05 -3.12
N SER A 67 -5.73 -1.36 -4.15
CA SER A 67 -5.54 0.09 -4.13
C SER A 67 -6.69 0.78 -4.84
N THR A 68 -7.38 1.67 -4.14
CA THR A 68 -8.47 2.49 -4.68
C THR A 68 -8.02 3.94 -4.76
N GLN A 69 -8.00 4.52 -5.98
CA GLN A 69 -7.65 5.92 -6.14
C GLN A 69 -8.75 6.81 -5.57
N ILE A 70 -8.36 7.76 -4.71
CA ILE A 70 -9.27 8.78 -4.20
C ILE A 70 -9.55 9.80 -5.30
N ALA A 71 -10.82 10.02 -5.60
CA ALA A 71 -11.25 10.97 -6.63
C ALA A 71 -11.13 12.40 -6.12
N LEU A 72 -10.06 13.09 -6.53
CA LEU A 72 -9.77 14.47 -6.18
C LEU A 72 -10.23 15.44 -7.27
N THR A 73 -10.54 16.66 -6.88
CA THR A 73 -10.82 17.80 -7.76
C THR A 73 -9.93 18.97 -7.40
N ALA A 74 -9.85 19.98 -8.27
CA ALA A 74 -9.04 21.17 -8.00
C ALA A 74 -9.44 21.89 -6.68
N ALA A 75 -10.70 21.79 -6.26
CA ALA A 75 -11.19 22.36 -5.01
C ALA A 75 -10.65 21.64 -3.75
N ASP A 76 -10.12 20.43 -3.91
CA ASP A 76 -9.52 19.65 -2.81
C ASP A 76 -8.03 19.99 -2.60
N LEU A 77 -7.45 20.79 -3.51
CA LEU A 77 -6.06 21.19 -3.48
C LEU A 77 -5.88 22.62 -2.97
N SER A 78 -4.82 22.85 -2.21
CA SER A 78 -4.38 24.17 -1.82
C SER A 78 -2.86 24.23 -1.64
N THR A 79 -2.31 25.43 -1.58
CA THR A 79 -0.89 25.69 -1.36
C THR A 79 -0.71 27.02 -0.64
N ASN A 80 0.37 27.18 0.13
CA ASN A 80 0.77 28.48 0.66
C ASN A 80 1.50 29.36 -0.37
N ALA A 81 1.91 28.77 -1.50
CA ALA A 81 2.85 29.43 -2.40
C ALA A 81 2.51 29.17 -3.87
N GLN A 82 1.31 29.59 -4.31
CA GLN A 82 0.95 29.51 -5.72
C GLN A 82 1.75 30.54 -6.52
N GLU A 83 2.43 30.10 -7.60
CA GLU A 83 3.01 31.01 -8.59
C GLU A 83 1.89 31.75 -9.34
N PRO A 84 1.85 33.10 -9.35
CA PRO A 84 0.74 33.83 -9.95
C PRO A 84 0.74 33.84 -11.49
N THR A 85 1.87 33.55 -12.13
CA THR A 85 2.04 33.73 -13.58
C THR A 85 1.96 32.41 -14.36
N GLU A 86 2.21 31.27 -13.71
CA GLU A 86 2.21 29.97 -14.36
C GLU A 86 1.89 28.84 -13.40
N GLY A 87 1.63 27.64 -13.91
CA GLY A 87 1.57 26.40 -13.16
C GLY A 87 0.54 26.39 -12.01
N PRO A 88 -0.75 26.61 -12.29
CA PRO A 88 -1.78 26.53 -11.25
C PRO A 88 -1.86 25.12 -10.64
N ILE A 89 -2.18 25.03 -9.34
CA ILE A 89 -2.22 23.75 -8.61
C ILE A 89 -3.22 22.75 -9.20
N ALA A 90 -4.24 23.23 -9.91
CA ALA A 90 -5.21 22.37 -10.60
C ALA A 90 -4.57 21.44 -11.64
N ASN A 91 -3.43 21.81 -12.21
CA ASN A 91 -2.69 21.00 -13.19
C ASN A 91 -2.18 19.67 -12.59
N LEU A 92 -2.14 19.52 -11.27
CA LEU A 92 -1.78 18.25 -10.61
C LEU A 92 -2.81 17.12 -10.86
N LEU A 93 -4.01 17.45 -11.38
CA LEU A 93 -5.11 16.50 -11.54
C LEU A 93 -5.68 16.43 -12.97
N ASP A 94 -5.04 17.09 -13.94
CA ASP A 94 -5.59 17.19 -15.31
C ASP A 94 -5.25 15.98 -16.20
N GLY A 95 -4.43 15.05 -15.72
CA GLY A 95 -4.01 13.86 -16.45
C GLY A 95 -2.99 14.13 -17.57
N ASN A 96 -2.38 15.31 -17.59
CA ASN A 96 -1.48 15.76 -18.64
C ASN A 96 -0.09 16.10 -18.07
N THR A 97 0.86 15.22 -18.21
CA THR A 97 2.25 15.46 -17.75
C THR A 97 2.98 16.59 -18.50
N GLY A 98 2.38 17.17 -19.52
CA GLY A 98 2.88 18.38 -20.21
C GLY A 98 2.55 19.67 -19.46
N THR A 99 1.52 19.67 -18.63
CA THR A 99 1.17 20.75 -17.70
C THR A 99 1.87 20.52 -16.34
N PHE A 100 1.89 21.52 -15.48
CA PHE A 100 2.58 21.41 -14.20
C PHE A 100 2.04 22.41 -13.18
N PHE A 101 2.22 22.09 -11.93
CA PHE A 101 2.12 23.00 -10.79
C PHE A 101 3.50 23.61 -10.49
N HIS A 102 3.52 24.90 -10.16
CA HIS A 102 4.73 25.61 -9.73
C HIS A 102 4.48 26.40 -8.45
N THR A 103 5.30 26.18 -7.45
CA THR A 103 5.28 27.07 -6.28
C THR A 103 6.00 28.39 -6.58
N ALA A 104 5.64 29.44 -5.84
CA ALA A 104 6.02 30.82 -6.11
C ALA A 104 7.55 31.00 -6.26
N TRP A 105 7.94 31.53 -7.41
CA TRP A 105 9.32 31.94 -7.70
C TRP A 105 9.42 33.41 -8.07
N SER A 106 8.34 34.01 -8.64
CA SER A 106 8.31 35.41 -9.06
C SER A 106 7.92 36.35 -7.91
N VAL A 107 7.36 35.84 -6.83
CA VAL A 107 7.00 36.58 -5.62
C VAL A 107 7.66 35.94 -4.40
N ASN A 108 8.00 36.78 -3.41
CA ASN A 108 8.69 36.27 -2.23
C ASN A 108 7.71 35.70 -1.21
N ILE A 109 7.57 34.39 -1.22
CA ILE A 109 6.85 33.59 -0.21
C ILE A 109 7.89 32.86 0.63
N PRO A 110 7.86 32.95 1.97
CA PRO A 110 8.82 32.26 2.82
C PRO A 110 8.72 30.73 2.70
N ALA A 111 9.87 30.05 2.76
CA ALA A 111 9.93 28.58 2.86
C ALA A 111 9.43 28.11 4.24
N PRO A 112 8.98 26.84 4.36
CA PRO A 112 8.86 25.86 3.28
C PRO A 112 7.60 26.08 2.44
N HIS A 113 7.71 25.79 1.14
CA HIS A 113 6.54 25.73 0.27
C HIS A 113 5.91 24.33 0.35
N TRP A 114 4.57 24.29 0.42
CA TRP A 114 3.82 23.02 0.50
C TRP A 114 2.63 23.01 -0.45
N MET A 115 2.20 21.82 -0.82
CA MET A 115 0.85 21.55 -1.32
C MET A 115 0.06 20.78 -0.26
N GLN A 116 -1.25 21.02 -0.23
CA GLN A 116 -2.19 20.32 0.66
C GLN A 116 -3.29 19.69 -0.16
N VAL A 117 -3.73 18.50 0.26
CA VAL A 117 -4.82 17.75 -0.35
C VAL A 117 -5.85 17.40 0.72
N ASN A 118 -7.11 17.68 0.44
CA ASN A 118 -8.24 17.16 1.21
C ASN A 118 -8.69 15.83 0.57
N LEU A 119 -8.53 14.73 1.29
CA LEU A 119 -8.79 13.39 0.76
C LEU A 119 -10.27 13.02 0.73
N LYS A 120 -11.17 13.82 1.31
CA LYS A 120 -12.63 13.57 1.42
C LYS A 120 -13.03 12.34 2.22
N GLU A 121 -12.11 11.47 2.53
CA GLU A 121 -12.28 10.30 3.39
C GLU A 121 -11.13 10.23 4.41
N GLU A 122 -11.39 9.59 5.53
CA GLU A 122 -10.37 9.36 6.55
C GLU A 122 -9.58 8.08 6.23
N ILE A 123 -8.27 8.20 6.22
CA ILE A 123 -7.34 7.08 6.07
C ILE A 123 -6.99 6.58 7.47
N THR A 124 -7.44 5.39 7.79
CA THR A 124 -7.16 4.70 9.07
C THR A 124 -6.30 3.44 8.87
N GLY A 125 -6.21 2.96 7.63
CA GLY A 125 -5.44 1.78 7.23
C GLY A 125 -4.24 2.12 6.37
N SER A 126 -4.00 1.32 5.34
CA SER A 126 -2.85 1.50 4.47
C SER A 126 -3.13 2.48 3.34
N TYR A 127 -2.09 3.12 2.86
CA TYR A 127 -2.14 4.09 1.76
C TYR A 127 -0.92 3.97 0.85
N LYS A 128 -1.03 4.56 -0.33
CA LYS A 128 0.09 4.90 -1.22
C LYS A 128 -0.23 6.14 -2.03
N PHE A 129 0.78 6.74 -2.63
CA PHE A 129 0.59 7.88 -3.53
C PHE A 129 1.52 7.81 -4.74
N TYR A 130 1.17 8.59 -5.75
CA TYR A 130 1.90 8.71 -7.00
C TYR A 130 2.09 10.19 -7.32
N TYR A 131 3.23 10.54 -7.91
CA TYR A 131 3.38 11.80 -8.60
C TYR A 131 4.28 11.69 -9.84
N ALA A 132 4.05 12.60 -10.80
CA ALA A 132 4.94 12.81 -11.92
C ALA A 132 5.63 14.17 -11.75
N PRO A 133 6.97 14.25 -11.90
CA PRO A 133 7.67 15.52 -11.92
C PRO A 133 7.34 16.30 -13.20
N ARG A 134 7.53 17.63 -13.16
CA ARG A 134 7.48 18.47 -14.37
C ARG A 134 8.48 17.97 -15.41
N ASN A 135 8.11 17.99 -16.69
CA ASN A 135 8.98 17.61 -17.80
C ASN A 135 10.09 18.67 -18.05
N ASN A 136 10.97 18.83 -17.08
CA ASN A 136 12.20 19.61 -17.14
C ASN A 136 13.23 19.03 -16.15
N GLY A 137 14.46 19.56 -16.11
CA GLY A 137 15.51 19.06 -15.22
C GLY A 137 15.64 19.79 -13.87
N SER A 138 14.75 20.74 -13.55
CA SER A 138 14.94 21.67 -12.43
C SER A 138 13.81 21.64 -11.42
N ASN A 139 14.10 22.06 -10.20
CA ASN A 139 13.12 22.30 -9.12
C ASN A 139 12.29 21.07 -8.74
N LYS A 140 12.93 19.89 -8.75
CA LYS A 140 12.32 18.64 -8.31
C LYS A 140 12.50 18.49 -6.79
N PRO A 141 11.47 18.10 -6.06
CA PRO A 141 11.64 17.69 -4.66
C PRO A 141 12.69 16.59 -4.51
N THR A 142 13.65 16.79 -3.63
CA THR A 142 14.66 15.77 -3.24
C THR A 142 14.54 15.37 -1.78
N ASP A 143 13.81 16.15 -1.01
CA ASP A 143 13.47 15.90 0.38
C ASP A 143 12.12 16.58 0.68
N PHE A 144 11.17 15.82 1.21
CA PHE A 144 9.89 16.37 1.67
C PHE A 144 9.29 15.56 2.81
N ASP A 145 8.55 16.26 3.66
CA ASP A 145 7.71 15.64 4.69
C ASP A 145 6.29 15.47 4.18
N LEU A 146 5.76 14.26 4.29
CA LEU A 146 4.33 14.01 4.18
C LEU A 146 3.72 14.14 5.57
N MET A 147 2.91 15.18 5.74
CA MET A 147 2.21 15.49 6.99
C MET A 147 0.76 15.06 6.88
N GLY A 148 0.15 14.62 7.98
CA GLY A 148 -1.26 14.26 8.09
C GLY A 148 -2.01 15.15 9.07
N SER A 149 -3.32 15.33 8.85
CA SER A 149 -4.23 16.01 9.76
C SER A 149 -5.65 15.51 9.59
N THR A 150 -6.44 15.53 10.68
CA THR A 150 -7.90 15.30 10.63
C THR A 150 -8.70 16.61 10.64
N ASP A 151 -8.09 17.72 11.09
CA ASP A 151 -8.79 19.00 11.32
C ASP A 151 -8.22 20.19 10.50
N GLY A 152 -7.12 19.96 9.75
CA GLY A 152 -6.45 20.97 8.95
C GLY A 152 -5.64 21.99 9.77
N THR A 153 -5.59 21.85 11.09
CA THR A 153 -4.93 22.76 12.03
C THR A 153 -3.76 22.07 12.74
N ASN A 154 -4.00 20.89 13.26
CA ASN A 154 -2.99 20.09 13.94
C ASN A 154 -2.39 19.09 12.96
N TRP A 155 -1.10 19.26 12.69
CA TRP A 155 -0.37 18.44 11.71
C TRP A 155 0.66 17.57 12.39
N PHE A 156 0.74 16.31 11.98
CA PHE A 156 1.75 15.36 12.42
C PHE A 156 2.53 14.81 11.23
N LEU A 157 3.77 14.44 11.47
CA LEU A 157 4.59 13.78 10.45
C LEU A 157 4.09 12.36 10.21
N ILE A 158 3.65 12.07 8.97
CA ILE A 158 3.40 10.70 8.54
C ILE A 158 4.74 10.04 8.21
N ARG A 159 5.52 10.66 7.32
CA ARG A 159 6.82 10.14 6.88
C ARG A 159 7.63 11.23 6.15
N ASN A 160 8.95 11.20 6.32
CA ASN A 160 9.88 11.91 5.46
C ASN A 160 10.28 11.04 4.26
N PHE A 161 10.36 11.64 3.07
CA PHE A 161 10.79 11.02 1.83
C PHE A 161 12.00 11.74 1.28
N THR A 162 13.03 10.97 0.89
CA THR A 162 14.24 11.53 0.32
C THR A 162 14.61 10.86 -1.01
N LYS A 163 15.34 11.59 -1.86
CA LYS A 163 15.85 11.07 -3.13
C LYS A 163 16.65 9.79 -2.93
N ASP A 164 17.54 9.78 -1.95
CA ASP A 164 18.51 8.69 -1.77
C ASP A 164 17.90 7.45 -1.12
N ALA A 165 16.93 7.62 -0.21
CA ALA A 165 16.28 6.48 0.45
C ALA A 165 15.09 5.92 -0.33
N ASP A 166 14.31 6.80 -0.99
CA ASP A 166 13.03 6.44 -1.61
C ASP A 166 13.08 6.50 -3.15
N GLY A 167 14.16 7.00 -3.74
CA GLY A 167 14.31 7.07 -5.20
C GLY A 167 13.47 8.16 -5.85
N LEU A 168 13.30 9.33 -5.20
CA LEU A 168 12.52 10.43 -5.76
C LEU A 168 13.09 10.86 -7.13
N PRO A 169 12.24 11.05 -8.17
CA PRO A 169 12.69 11.37 -9.51
C PRO A 169 13.19 12.82 -9.61
N VAL A 170 14.41 12.99 -10.11
CA VAL A 170 15.06 14.31 -10.30
C VAL A 170 15.34 14.63 -11.76
N THR A 171 14.89 13.78 -12.68
CA THR A 171 15.05 13.96 -14.13
C THR A 171 13.78 14.53 -14.75
N SER A 172 13.84 14.90 -16.04
CA SER A 172 12.69 15.38 -16.80
C SER A 172 11.68 14.28 -17.10
N THR A 173 12.06 13.04 -16.96
CA THR A 173 11.21 11.86 -17.16
C THR A 173 11.29 10.97 -15.93
N GLY A 174 10.28 10.20 -15.69
CA GLY A 174 10.18 9.34 -14.54
C GLY A 174 8.93 9.69 -13.73
N THR A 175 8.58 8.79 -12.85
CA THR A 175 7.44 8.94 -11.95
C THR A 175 7.82 8.35 -10.61
N PHE A 176 7.15 8.75 -9.57
CA PHE A 176 7.25 8.15 -8.25
C PHE A 176 5.93 7.47 -7.89
N THR A 177 6.03 6.25 -7.44
CA THR A 177 4.94 5.55 -6.74
C THR A 177 5.52 5.07 -5.43
N SER A 178 4.93 5.49 -4.34
CA SER A 178 5.38 5.04 -3.02
C SER A 178 5.10 3.55 -2.82
N GLU A 179 5.82 2.92 -1.93
CA GLU A 179 5.41 1.66 -1.32
C GLU A 179 4.06 1.85 -0.62
N ILE A 180 3.46 0.73 -0.20
CA ILE A 180 2.28 0.74 0.65
C ILE A 180 2.75 0.95 2.09
N TYR A 181 2.20 1.96 2.74
CA TYR A 181 2.49 2.29 4.13
C TYR A 181 1.21 2.27 4.96
N ASP A 182 1.32 1.87 6.21
CA ASP A 182 0.23 2.00 7.17
C ASP A 182 0.17 3.42 7.72
N ALA A 183 -1.04 3.93 7.90
CA ALA A 183 -1.26 5.22 8.54
C ALA A 183 -0.81 5.15 10.02
N PRO A 184 0.12 6.01 10.47
CA PRO A 184 0.57 5.99 11.87
C PRO A 184 -0.53 6.39 12.85
N GLN A 185 -1.50 7.16 12.37
CA GLN A 185 -2.75 7.55 13.02
C GLN A 185 -3.72 8.06 11.94
N PRO A 186 -5.04 8.17 12.21
CA PRO A 186 -6.02 8.64 11.22
C PRO A 186 -5.70 10.02 10.66
N PHE A 187 -5.94 10.21 9.34
CA PHE A 187 -5.85 11.51 8.69
C PHE A 187 -6.82 11.60 7.50
N SER A 188 -7.38 12.76 7.25
CA SER A 188 -8.22 13.08 6.09
C SER A 188 -7.64 14.18 5.21
N GLN A 189 -6.55 14.79 5.65
CA GLN A 189 -5.81 15.81 4.92
C GLN A 189 -4.32 15.49 4.96
N ILE A 190 -3.64 15.76 3.86
CA ILE A 190 -2.18 15.63 3.79
C ILE A 190 -1.56 16.94 3.33
N ARG A 191 -0.33 17.19 3.76
CA ARG A 191 0.58 18.20 3.19
C ARG A 191 1.87 17.53 2.75
N MET A 192 2.30 17.87 1.54
CA MET A 192 3.65 17.62 1.08
C MET A 192 4.45 18.91 1.29
N VAL A 193 5.29 18.91 2.31
CA VAL A 193 6.14 20.06 2.70
C VAL A 193 7.53 19.82 2.14
N VAL A 194 7.96 20.58 1.13
CA VAL A 194 9.24 20.35 0.46
C VAL A 194 10.36 21.06 1.21
N ASN A 195 11.34 20.28 1.67
CA ASN A 195 12.50 20.72 2.44
C ASN A 195 13.69 21.03 1.53
N ALA A 196 13.87 20.28 0.43
CA ALA A 196 14.96 20.46 -0.52
C ALA A 196 14.56 20.12 -1.95
N THR A 197 15.25 20.74 -2.91
CA THR A 197 15.12 20.48 -4.35
C THR A 197 16.48 20.17 -4.99
N ASN A 198 16.46 19.57 -6.17
CA ASN A 198 17.69 19.25 -6.93
C ASN A 198 18.47 20.50 -7.43
N THR A 199 17.92 21.69 -7.30
CA THR A 199 18.53 22.99 -7.66
C THR A 199 18.79 23.86 -6.45
N SER A 200 18.57 23.36 -5.24
CA SER A 200 18.68 24.13 -3.98
C SER A 200 17.77 25.37 -3.91
N SER A 201 16.69 25.40 -4.71
CA SER A 201 15.66 26.44 -4.67
C SER A 201 14.62 26.11 -3.60
N ILE A 202 13.99 27.16 -3.05
CA ILE A 202 12.85 27.02 -2.13
C ILE A 202 11.53 26.69 -2.87
N PHE A 203 11.49 26.95 -4.18
CA PHE A 203 10.35 26.66 -5.04
C PHE A 203 10.55 25.34 -5.80
N TRP A 204 9.45 24.67 -6.09
CA TRP A 204 9.44 23.34 -6.71
C TRP A 204 8.28 23.16 -7.70
N THR A 205 8.36 22.09 -8.49
CA THR A 205 7.40 21.80 -9.55
C THR A 205 6.98 20.33 -9.54
N MET A 206 5.74 20.06 -9.97
CA MET A 206 5.16 18.73 -10.14
C MET A 206 4.12 18.76 -11.25
N SER A 207 3.97 17.69 -12.05
CA SER A 207 2.96 17.62 -13.10
C SER A 207 1.68 16.93 -12.67
N GLU A 208 1.78 15.81 -11.98
CA GLU A 208 0.62 14.98 -11.59
C GLU A 208 0.73 14.50 -10.16
N PHE A 209 -0.42 14.36 -9.50
CA PHE A 209 -0.52 13.78 -8.18
C PHE A 209 -1.74 12.85 -8.07
N LYS A 210 -1.57 11.70 -7.40
CA LYS A 210 -2.66 10.75 -7.08
C LYS A 210 -2.44 10.18 -5.69
N PHE A 211 -3.53 9.97 -4.97
CA PHE A 211 -3.52 9.32 -3.67
C PHE A 211 -4.48 8.12 -3.67
N TYR A 212 -4.11 7.08 -2.93
CA TYR A 212 -4.85 5.82 -2.90
C TYR A 212 -5.03 5.37 -1.46
N SER A 213 -6.25 5.00 -1.09
CA SER A 213 -6.47 4.10 0.02
C SER A 213 -6.13 2.67 -0.39
N VAL A 214 -5.62 1.87 0.54
CA VAL A 214 -5.26 0.47 0.29
C VAL A 214 -5.95 -0.41 1.32
N SER A 215 -6.81 -1.29 0.85
CA SER A 215 -7.37 -2.34 1.68
C SER A 215 -6.47 -3.58 1.64
N VAL A 216 -6.22 -4.13 2.81
CA VAL A 216 -5.41 -5.35 2.99
C VAL A 216 -6.36 -6.45 3.44
N THR A 217 -6.37 -7.56 2.70
CA THR A 217 -7.05 -8.77 3.14
C THR A 217 -5.98 -9.79 3.48
N ASP A 218 -5.81 -10.02 4.78
CA ASP A 218 -4.98 -11.10 5.29
C ASP A 218 -5.87 -12.32 5.55
N PRO A 219 -5.76 -13.39 4.75
CA PRO A 219 -6.57 -14.59 4.93
C PRO A 219 -6.26 -15.32 6.25
N GLU A 220 -5.18 -14.95 6.93
CA GLU A 220 -4.78 -15.56 8.20
C GLU A 220 -5.27 -14.79 9.44
N ALA A 221 -5.63 -13.50 9.26
CA ALA A 221 -6.16 -12.67 10.34
C ALA A 221 -7.67 -12.86 10.61
N ALA A 222 -8.39 -13.57 9.73
CA ALA A 222 -9.86 -13.59 9.71
C ALA A 222 -10.54 -14.40 10.84
N ASP A 223 -9.82 -14.91 11.82
CA ASP A 223 -10.33 -15.79 12.89
C ASP A 223 -9.90 -15.35 14.31
N GLU A 224 -9.66 -14.05 14.56
CA GLU A 224 -9.49 -13.51 15.91
C GLU A 224 -10.79 -13.04 16.52
#